data_6b348fa55f4a2910feeddf20c3bef04b
#
_entry.id   6b348fa55f4a2910feeddf20c3bef04b
#
_cell.length_a   1.000
_cell.length_b   1.000
_cell.length_c   1.000
_cell.angle_alpha   90.00
_cell.angle_beta   90.00
_cell.angle_gamma   90.00
#
_symmetry.space_group_name_H-M   'P 1'
#
loop_
_entity.id
_entity.type
_entity.pdbx_description
1 polymer ?
#
loop_
_entity_poly.entity_id
_entity_poly.type
_entity_poly.pdbx_seq_one_letter_code
_entity_poly.pdbx_strand_id
1 'polypeptide(L)'
;ELYNVVDSFDTHARIPEHFEAVDKAAKESGHIGLISVGWDPGMFSLNRLYANAILPGGKDYTFWGKGVSQGHSDAIRRIAGVKDARQYTIPVESALEAVRSGSEPELTTRQKHTRECFVVAEEGADLKKIEEEIVTMPNYFADYDTTVHFISEEELLRDHAGIPHGGFVIRTGKTGWNNENSHVIEYSLKLDSNPEFTSSVLAAYARAAYRLRKEGQTGCKTVFDIAPAYLAAEDGAYLRKHML
;
A
#
# COMPACT_ATOMS: atom_id res chain seq x y z
N GLU A 1 19.53 12.67 -12.43
CA GLU A 1 20.79 12.55 -13.20
C GLU A 1 22.07 12.70 -12.35
N LEU A 2 22.04 13.34 -11.19
CA LEU A 2 23.23 13.58 -10.36
C LEU A 2 23.44 12.53 -9.26
N TYR A 3 22.41 11.77 -8.91
CA TYR A 3 22.40 10.88 -7.76
C TYR A 3 21.70 9.55 -8.06
N ASN A 4 22.04 8.51 -7.29
CA ASN A 4 21.16 7.34 -7.18
C ASN A 4 19.91 7.78 -6.43
N VAL A 5 18.75 7.30 -6.84
CA VAL A 5 17.48 7.69 -6.26
C VAL A 5 16.67 6.49 -5.80
N VAL A 6 15.86 6.68 -4.75
CA VAL A 6 14.82 5.75 -4.33
C VAL A 6 13.56 6.58 -4.15
N ASP A 7 12.48 6.18 -4.79
CA ASP A 7 11.19 6.86 -4.67
C ASP A 7 10.08 5.91 -4.18
N SER A 8 9.00 6.51 -3.71
CA SER A 8 7.78 5.82 -3.28
C SER A 8 6.59 6.12 -4.22
N PHE A 9 6.85 6.21 -5.52
CA PHE A 9 5.80 6.45 -6.51
C PHE A 9 4.72 5.37 -6.45
N ASP A 10 3.46 5.75 -6.25
CA ASP A 10 2.34 4.86 -5.93
C ASP A 10 1.14 4.93 -6.91
N THR A 11 1.25 5.69 -7.98
CA THR A 11 0.21 5.70 -9.02
C THR A 11 0.30 4.44 -9.86
N HIS A 12 -0.29 3.35 -9.36
CA HIS A 12 -0.13 1.99 -9.89
C HIS A 12 -0.28 1.90 -11.41
N ALA A 13 -1.27 2.55 -11.99
CA ALA A 13 -1.51 2.52 -13.44
C ALA A 13 -0.37 3.17 -14.26
N ARG A 14 0.46 4.01 -13.64
CA ARG A 14 1.55 4.74 -14.31
C ARG A 14 2.94 4.22 -13.93
N ILE A 15 3.06 3.17 -13.13
CA ILE A 15 4.36 2.59 -12.77
C ILE A 15 5.16 2.15 -13.99
N PRO A 16 4.59 1.51 -15.03
CA PRO A 16 5.35 1.14 -16.23
C PRO A 16 5.96 2.35 -16.96
N GLU A 17 5.18 3.42 -17.14
CA GLU A 17 5.64 4.66 -17.75
C GLU A 17 6.76 5.33 -16.92
N HIS A 18 6.58 5.37 -15.60
CA HIS A 18 7.58 5.92 -14.68
C HIS A 18 8.89 5.10 -14.72
N PHE A 19 8.77 3.76 -14.78
CA PHE A 19 9.93 2.88 -14.92
C PHE A 19 10.76 3.21 -16.16
N GLU A 20 10.13 3.32 -17.33
CA GLU A 20 10.82 3.62 -18.59
C GLU A 20 11.55 4.97 -18.55
N ALA A 21 10.90 5.99 -17.99
CA ALA A 21 11.49 7.31 -17.87
C ALA A 21 12.70 7.33 -16.93
N VAL A 22 12.59 6.67 -15.76
CA VAL A 22 13.68 6.58 -14.78
C VAL A 22 14.81 5.69 -15.30
N ASP A 23 14.50 4.59 -15.98
CA ASP A 23 15.51 3.67 -16.54
C ASP A 23 16.40 4.36 -17.58
N LYS A 24 15.77 5.10 -18.49
CA LYS A 24 16.51 5.90 -19.48
C LYS A 24 17.44 6.89 -18.81
N ALA A 25 16.93 7.73 -17.91
CA ALA A 25 17.72 8.75 -17.23
C ALA A 25 18.85 8.15 -16.37
N ALA A 26 18.59 7.04 -15.67
CA ALA A 26 19.56 6.37 -14.83
C ALA A 26 20.68 5.70 -15.65
N LYS A 27 20.37 5.08 -16.79
CA LYS A 27 21.37 4.51 -17.70
C LYS A 27 22.25 5.58 -18.34
N GLU A 28 21.64 6.67 -18.84
CA GLU A 28 22.38 7.77 -19.47
C GLU A 28 23.33 8.46 -18.49
N SER A 29 22.95 8.57 -17.22
CA SER A 29 23.76 9.21 -16.18
C SER A 29 24.68 8.24 -15.41
N GLY A 30 24.59 6.94 -15.67
CA GLY A 30 25.36 5.91 -14.96
C GLY A 30 24.95 5.73 -13.50
N HIS A 31 23.70 5.97 -13.16
CA HIS A 31 23.15 5.85 -11.79
C HIS A 31 22.11 4.73 -11.67
N ILE A 32 21.60 4.52 -10.46
CA ILE A 32 20.49 3.61 -10.17
C ILE A 32 19.27 4.42 -9.75
N GLY A 33 18.09 4.08 -10.28
CA GLY A 33 16.81 4.45 -9.76
C GLY A 33 16.07 3.23 -9.19
N LEU A 34 15.70 3.25 -7.93
CA LEU A 34 14.76 2.29 -7.34
C LEU A 34 13.41 2.97 -7.20
N ILE A 35 12.40 2.46 -7.87
CA ILE A 35 11.08 3.09 -7.92
C ILE A 35 10.02 2.29 -7.18
N SER A 36 8.95 2.97 -6.79
CA SER A 36 7.76 2.36 -6.17
C SER A 36 8.10 1.54 -4.92
N VAL A 37 8.99 2.11 -4.10
CA VAL A 37 9.46 1.50 -2.86
C VAL A 37 8.64 1.99 -1.69
N GLY A 38 7.95 1.08 -1.04
CA GLY A 38 7.13 1.35 0.12
C GLY A 38 6.57 0.05 0.69
N TRP A 39 5.46 0.15 1.41
CA TRP A 39 4.78 -1.06 1.87
C TRP A 39 3.73 -1.56 0.85
N ASP A 40 3.05 -0.66 0.12
CA ASP A 40 2.22 -1.00 -1.05
C ASP A 40 2.09 0.21 -2.00
N PRO A 41 2.80 0.20 -3.14
CA PRO A 41 3.66 -0.86 -3.66
C PRO A 41 4.96 -1.05 -2.86
N GLY A 42 5.53 -2.24 -2.96
CA GLY A 42 6.79 -2.61 -2.32
C GLY A 42 6.70 -3.92 -1.55
N MET A 43 6.55 -3.88 -0.22
CA MET A 43 6.52 -5.09 0.61
C MET A 43 5.31 -5.98 0.29
N PHE A 44 4.13 -5.42 0.11
CA PHE A 44 2.96 -6.18 -0.32
C PHE A 44 3.14 -6.76 -1.73
N SER A 45 3.81 -6.03 -2.62
CA SER A 45 4.14 -6.51 -3.97
C SER A 45 5.03 -7.74 -3.93
N LEU A 46 6.07 -7.75 -3.09
CA LEU A 46 6.93 -8.92 -2.86
C LEU A 46 6.16 -10.10 -2.30
N ASN A 47 5.29 -9.85 -1.33
CA ASN A 47 4.48 -10.92 -0.73
C ASN A 47 3.48 -11.52 -1.72
N ARG A 48 2.86 -10.71 -2.56
CA ARG A 48 2.04 -11.21 -3.69
C ARG A 48 2.87 -12.07 -4.64
N LEU A 49 4.08 -11.61 -5.01
CA LEU A 49 4.95 -12.37 -5.90
C LEU A 49 5.37 -13.72 -5.30
N TYR A 50 5.85 -13.73 -4.04
CA TYR A 50 6.26 -14.96 -3.36
C TYR A 50 5.10 -15.94 -3.22
N ALA A 51 3.95 -15.47 -2.77
CA ALA A 51 2.77 -16.29 -2.60
C ALA A 51 2.28 -16.88 -3.93
N ASN A 52 2.29 -16.08 -5.00
CA ASN A 52 1.96 -16.54 -6.36
C ASN A 52 2.94 -17.59 -6.88
N ALA A 53 4.24 -17.38 -6.68
CA ALA A 53 5.27 -18.32 -7.12
C ALA A 53 5.18 -19.69 -6.39
N ILE A 54 4.78 -19.68 -5.12
CA ILE A 54 4.66 -20.88 -4.28
C ILE A 54 3.35 -21.63 -4.54
N LEU A 55 2.25 -20.91 -4.73
CA LEU A 55 0.90 -21.44 -5.00
C LEU A 55 0.36 -20.88 -6.33
N PRO A 56 0.89 -21.29 -7.50
CA PRO A 56 0.57 -20.67 -8.79
C PRO A 56 -0.91 -20.81 -9.18
N GLY A 57 -1.58 -21.87 -8.78
CA GLY A 57 -3.01 -22.09 -9.02
C GLY A 57 -3.95 -21.40 -8.05
N GLY A 58 -3.43 -20.55 -7.14
CA GLY A 58 -4.22 -19.89 -6.12
C GLY A 58 -4.78 -18.54 -6.53
N LYS A 59 -5.50 -17.88 -5.61
CA LYS A 59 -6.11 -16.57 -5.78
C LYS A 59 -5.60 -15.56 -4.76
N ASP A 60 -5.27 -14.36 -5.24
CA ASP A 60 -4.75 -13.27 -4.41
C ASP A 60 -5.86 -12.33 -3.95
N TYR A 61 -5.74 -11.92 -2.70
CA TYR A 61 -6.59 -10.89 -2.11
C TYR A 61 -5.72 -9.86 -1.41
N THR A 62 -6.03 -8.59 -1.62
CA THR A 62 -5.44 -7.49 -0.86
C THR A 62 -6.56 -6.73 -0.15
N PHE A 63 -6.38 -6.55 1.16
CA PHE A 63 -7.22 -5.72 1.99
C PHE A 63 -6.38 -4.61 2.61
N TRP A 64 -6.80 -3.36 2.47
CA TRP A 64 -6.15 -2.20 3.07
C TRP A 64 -6.92 -1.72 4.29
N GLY A 65 -6.19 -1.35 5.33
CA GLY A 65 -6.76 -0.79 6.56
C GLY A 65 -6.65 -1.75 7.77
N LYS A 66 -7.25 -1.38 8.87
CA LYS A 66 -7.87 -0.05 9.10
C LYS A 66 -6.80 1.05 9.01
N GLY A 67 -7.04 2.07 8.18
CA GLY A 67 -6.02 3.11 8.03
C GLY A 67 -6.48 4.35 7.30
N VAL A 68 -5.78 5.46 7.59
CA VAL A 68 -6.02 6.77 7.00
C VAL A 68 -5.44 6.84 5.59
N SER A 69 -6.30 7.02 4.59
CA SER A 69 -5.85 7.33 3.23
C SER A 69 -5.66 8.84 3.07
N GLN A 70 -4.42 9.26 2.88
CA GLN A 70 -4.10 10.69 2.70
C GLN A 70 -4.67 11.25 1.40
N GLY A 71 -4.56 10.50 0.29
CA GLY A 71 -5.11 10.93 -0.99
C GLY A 71 -6.62 11.09 -0.98
N HIS A 72 -7.36 10.19 -0.34
CA HIS A 72 -8.81 10.30 -0.18
C HIS A 72 -9.19 11.45 0.76
N SER A 73 -8.46 11.61 1.86
CA SER A 73 -8.64 12.75 2.77
C SER A 73 -8.42 14.09 2.08
N ASP A 74 -7.41 14.15 1.21
CA ASP A 74 -7.11 15.35 0.41
C ASP A 74 -8.21 15.64 -0.62
N ALA A 75 -8.77 14.62 -1.25
CA ALA A 75 -9.90 14.79 -2.17
C ALA A 75 -11.12 15.41 -1.46
N ILE A 76 -11.43 14.98 -0.23
CA ILE A 76 -12.50 15.55 0.58
C ILE A 76 -12.20 17.01 0.94
N ARG A 77 -10.98 17.33 1.35
CA ARG A 77 -10.58 18.70 1.70
C ARG A 77 -10.70 19.71 0.55
N ARG A 78 -10.78 19.25 -0.69
CA ARG A 78 -10.98 20.11 -1.87
C ARG A 78 -12.44 20.44 -2.15
N ILE A 79 -13.39 19.82 -1.46
CA ILE A 79 -14.82 20.11 -1.58
C ILE A 79 -15.10 21.47 -0.93
N ALA A 80 -15.88 22.32 -1.59
CA ALA A 80 -16.25 23.63 -1.08
C ALA A 80 -17.04 23.50 0.24
N GLY A 81 -16.66 24.26 1.26
CA GLY A 81 -17.25 24.19 2.59
C GLY A 81 -16.64 23.16 3.53
N VAL A 82 -15.59 22.44 3.09
CA VAL A 82 -14.81 21.54 3.96
C VAL A 82 -13.55 22.25 4.45
N LYS A 83 -13.36 22.29 5.76
CA LYS A 83 -12.19 22.88 6.43
C LYS A 83 -11.05 21.85 6.58
N ASP A 84 -11.35 20.65 7.05
CA ASP A 84 -10.41 19.51 7.14
C ASP A 84 -11.18 18.17 7.11
N ALA A 85 -10.47 17.08 6.83
CA ALA A 85 -11.04 15.75 6.80
C ALA A 85 -10.01 14.65 7.03
N ARG A 86 -10.49 13.52 7.56
CA ARG A 86 -9.76 12.24 7.60
C ARG A 86 -10.66 11.14 7.05
N GLN A 87 -10.11 10.33 6.15
CA GLN A 87 -10.81 9.19 5.59
C GLN A 87 -10.10 7.90 6.00
N TYR A 88 -10.89 6.96 6.50
CA TYR A 88 -10.42 5.62 6.85
C TYR A 88 -10.93 4.59 5.87
N THR A 89 -10.01 3.77 5.37
CA THR A 89 -10.32 2.53 4.65
C THR A 89 -10.41 1.40 5.68
N ILE A 90 -11.49 0.64 5.64
CA ILE A 90 -11.78 -0.41 6.62
C ILE A 90 -12.10 -1.71 5.89
N PRO A 91 -11.33 -2.79 6.10
CA PRO A 91 -11.67 -4.10 5.57
C PRO A 91 -13.00 -4.61 6.13
N VAL A 92 -13.78 -5.25 5.29
CA VAL A 92 -15.02 -5.94 5.71
C VAL A 92 -14.62 -7.28 6.33
N GLU A 93 -14.87 -7.44 7.64
CA GLU A 93 -14.40 -8.60 8.42
C GLU A 93 -14.93 -9.92 7.86
N SER A 94 -16.20 -9.98 7.46
CA SER A 94 -16.77 -11.19 6.87
C SER A 94 -16.10 -11.61 5.56
N ALA A 95 -15.60 -10.66 4.77
CA ALA A 95 -14.83 -10.94 3.57
C ALA A 95 -13.43 -11.47 3.91
N LEU A 96 -12.77 -10.88 4.94
CA LEU A 96 -11.49 -11.38 5.45
C LEU A 96 -11.62 -12.82 5.95
N GLU A 97 -12.62 -13.10 6.77
CA GLU A 97 -12.87 -14.44 7.32
C GLU A 97 -13.17 -15.45 6.21
N ALA A 98 -13.97 -15.10 5.21
CA ALA A 98 -14.25 -15.94 4.07
C ALA A 98 -12.96 -16.31 3.31
N VAL A 99 -12.06 -15.35 3.08
CA VAL A 99 -10.78 -15.62 2.42
C VAL A 99 -9.87 -16.47 3.32
N ARG A 100 -9.77 -16.17 4.60
CA ARG A 100 -8.96 -16.90 5.59
C ARG A 100 -9.41 -18.35 5.78
N SER A 101 -10.68 -18.65 5.53
CA SER A 101 -11.19 -20.03 5.56
C SER A 101 -10.66 -20.90 4.41
N GLY A 102 -9.92 -20.33 3.46
CA GLY A 102 -9.43 -21.02 2.27
C GLY A 102 -10.46 -21.09 1.13
N SER A 103 -11.62 -20.47 1.30
CA SER A 103 -12.55 -20.28 0.18
C SER A 103 -12.00 -19.21 -0.77
N GLU A 104 -12.40 -19.26 -2.01
CA GLU A 104 -11.94 -18.33 -3.06
C GLU A 104 -13.10 -17.46 -3.57
N PRO A 105 -13.70 -16.62 -2.70
CA PRO A 105 -14.86 -15.82 -3.06
C PRO A 105 -14.53 -14.81 -4.15
N GLU A 106 -15.48 -14.56 -5.06
CA GLU A 106 -15.46 -13.39 -5.90
C GLU A 106 -15.95 -12.19 -5.09
N LEU A 107 -15.10 -11.20 -4.90
CA LEU A 107 -15.37 -10.03 -4.07
C LEU A 107 -15.26 -8.75 -4.90
N THR A 108 -16.33 -7.99 -4.92
CA THR A 108 -16.31 -6.62 -5.47
C THR A 108 -15.55 -5.68 -4.53
N THR A 109 -15.21 -4.50 -5.02
CA THR A 109 -14.58 -3.43 -4.22
C THR A 109 -15.40 -3.12 -2.95
N ARG A 110 -16.72 -2.98 -3.10
CA ARG A 110 -17.68 -2.72 -2.02
C ARG A 110 -17.74 -3.83 -0.98
N GLN A 111 -17.62 -5.09 -1.41
CA GLN A 111 -17.60 -6.24 -0.50
C GLN A 111 -16.29 -6.37 0.28
N LYS A 112 -15.19 -5.79 -0.22
CA LYS A 112 -13.89 -5.86 0.45
C LYS A 112 -13.66 -4.76 1.47
N HIS A 113 -14.15 -3.55 1.20
CA HIS A 113 -13.85 -2.38 2.03
C HIS A 113 -15.04 -1.46 2.17
N THR A 114 -15.14 -0.86 3.35
CA THR A 114 -15.98 0.32 3.62
C THR A 114 -15.12 1.57 3.78
N ARG A 115 -15.74 2.73 3.75
CA ARG A 115 -15.12 4.04 3.96
C ARG A 115 -15.79 4.76 5.12
N GLU A 116 -14.99 5.29 6.04
CA GLU A 116 -15.45 6.24 7.05
C GLU A 116 -14.74 7.57 6.86
N CYS A 117 -15.51 8.64 6.77
CA CYS A 117 -15.01 10.00 6.56
C CYS A 117 -15.39 10.86 7.77
N PHE A 118 -14.40 11.44 8.42
CA PHE A 118 -14.57 12.41 9.50
C PHE A 118 -14.25 13.78 8.93
N VAL A 119 -15.26 14.67 8.90
CA VAL A 119 -15.23 15.91 8.13
C VAL A 119 -15.51 17.09 9.06
N VAL A 120 -14.65 18.08 9.04
CA VAL A 120 -14.87 19.39 9.66
C VAL A 120 -15.37 20.33 8.57
N ALA A 121 -16.63 20.73 8.68
CA ALA A 121 -17.22 21.70 7.75
C ALA A 121 -16.97 23.13 8.20
N GLU A 122 -16.98 24.05 7.24
CA GLU A 122 -16.99 25.49 7.52
C GLU A 122 -18.33 25.90 8.12
N GLU A 123 -18.34 27.02 8.87
CA GLU A 123 -19.56 27.55 9.47
C GLU A 123 -20.59 27.93 8.39
N GLY A 124 -21.81 27.42 8.52
CA GLY A 124 -22.90 27.65 7.57
C GLY A 124 -22.82 26.82 6.26
N ALA A 125 -21.88 25.89 6.15
CA ALA A 125 -21.81 25.01 4.99
C ALA A 125 -23.03 24.05 4.90
N ASP A 126 -23.40 23.70 3.68
CA ASP A 126 -24.44 22.73 3.40
C ASP A 126 -23.91 21.29 3.58
N LEU A 127 -24.13 20.73 4.78
CA LEU A 127 -23.64 19.41 5.14
C LEU A 127 -24.18 18.30 4.22
N LYS A 128 -25.44 18.41 3.78
CA LYS A 128 -26.04 17.40 2.90
C LYS A 128 -25.40 17.41 1.53
N LYS A 129 -25.10 18.59 1.01
CA LYS A 129 -24.41 18.73 -0.26
C LYS A 129 -22.99 18.16 -0.20
N ILE A 130 -22.26 18.45 0.90
CA ILE A 130 -20.90 17.91 1.12
C ILE A 130 -20.95 16.37 1.19
N GLU A 131 -21.88 15.81 1.97
CA GLU A 131 -22.05 14.35 2.06
C GLU A 131 -22.35 13.72 0.69
N GLU A 132 -23.30 14.28 -0.06
CA GLU A 132 -23.65 13.80 -1.40
C GLU A 132 -22.44 13.86 -2.35
N GLU A 133 -21.67 14.94 -2.31
CA GLU A 133 -20.48 15.11 -3.15
C GLU A 133 -19.39 14.09 -2.79
N ILE A 134 -19.22 13.77 -1.48
CA ILE A 134 -18.29 12.73 -1.05
C ILE A 134 -18.74 11.36 -1.55
N VAL A 135 -19.94 10.91 -1.20
CA VAL A 135 -20.37 9.52 -1.45
C VAL A 135 -20.54 9.20 -2.94
N THR A 136 -20.72 10.22 -3.77
CA THR A 136 -20.84 10.06 -5.22
C THR A 136 -19.54 10.33 -5.99
N MET A 137 -18.47 10.71 -5.31
CA MET A 137 -17.19 11.07 -5.95
C MET A 137 -16.59 9.89 -6.71
N PRO A 138 -16.44 10.00 -8.05
CA PRO A 138 -15.89 8.93 -8.88
C PRO A 138 -14.43 8.63 -8.52
N ASN A 139 -14.02 7.38 -8.64
CA ASN A 139 -12.69 6.85 -8.37
C ASN A 139 -12.25 6.87 -6.89
N TYR A 140 -13.02 7.51 -6.00
CA TYR A 140 -12.70 7.61 -4.58
C TYR A 140 -13.72 6.91 -3.69
N PHE A 141 -15.02 7.22 -3.85
CA PHE A 141 -16.06 6.80 -2.91
C PHE A 141 -17.26 6.12 -3.57
N ALA A 142 -17.59 6.42 -4.83
CA ALA A 142 -18.81 5.94 -5.49
C ALA A 142 -18.95 4.40 -5.51
N ASP A 143 -17.83 3.67 -5.54
CA ASP A 143 -17.80 2.21 -5.57
C ASP A 143 -17.78 1.56 -4.17
N TYR A 144 -17.95 2.34 -3.10
CA TYR A 144 -17.86 1.89 -1.71
C TYR A 144 -19.11 2.21 -0.90
N ASP A 145 -19.33 1.46 0.17
CA ASP A 145 -20.20 1.89 1.25
C ASP A 145 -19.44 2.91 2.10
N THR A 146 -19.89 4.17 2.02
CA THR A 146 -19.23 5.31 2.65
C THR A 146 -20.13 5.94 3.69
N THR A 147 -19.59 6.10 4.90
CA THR A 147 -20.25 6.84 6.00
C THR A 147 -19.51 8.15 6.22
N VAL A 148 -20.26 9.25 6.35
CA VAL A 148 -19.70 10.58 6.60
C VAL A 148 -20.14 11.05 7.99
N HIS A 149 -19.16 11.42 8.82
CA HIS A 149 -19.35 11.98 10.15
C HIS A 149 -18.89 13.44 10.13
N PHE A 150 -19.80 14.37 10.44
CA PHE A 150 -19.42 15.76 10.66
C PHE A 150 -19.05 15.96 12.12
N ILE A 151 -17.82 16.41 12.36
CA ILE A 151 -17.25 16.58 13.70
C ILE A 151 -16.60 17.96 13.84
N SER A 152 -16.28 18.33 15.07
CA SER A 152 -15.54 19.55 15.35
C SER A 152 -14.04 19.40 15.01
N GLU A 153 -13.37 20.53 14.84
CA GLU A 153 -11.90 20.56 14.65
C GLU A 153 -11.17 19.99 15.88
N GLU A 154 -11.68 20.26 17.07
CA GLU A 154 -11.14 19.73 18.32
C GLU A 154 -11.22 18.18 18.36
N GLU A 155 -12.34 17.62 17.96
CA GLU A 155 -12.53 16.16 17.86
C GLU A 155 -11.59 15.56 16.80
N LEU A 156 -11.46 16.20 15.64
CA LEU A 156 -10.57 15.74 14.60
C LEU A 156 -9.11 15.69 15.08
N LEU A 157 -8.66 16.72 15.78
CA LEU A 157 -7.30 16.80 16.32
C LEU A 157 -7.08 15.84 17.49
N ARG A 158 -8.07 15.62 18.34
CA ARG A 158 -7.97 14.72 19.47
C ARG A 158 -7.98 13.24 19.07
N ASP A 159 -8.88 12.86 18.18
CA ASP A 159 -9.22 11.45 17.91
C ASP A 159 -8.66 10.94 16.58
N HIS A 160 -8.30 11.84 15.65
CA HIS A 160 -7.89 11.51 14.29
C HIS A 160 -6.59 12.18 13.84
N ALA A 161 -5.75 12.64 14.78
CA ALA A 161 -4.46 13.28 14.46
C ALA A 161 -3.44 12.31 13.87
N GLY A 162 -3.49 11.04 14.24
CA GLY A 162 -2.59 10.00 13.76
C GLY A 162 -2.83 9.62 12.30
N ILE A 163 -1.83 8.99 11.70
CA ILE A 163 -1.89 8.46 10.33
C ILE A 163 -1.59 6.94 10.36
N PRO A 164 -2.38 6.14 11.09
CA PRO A 164 -2.23 4.71 11.11
C PRO A 164 -2.64 4.13 9.75
N HIS A 165 -2.04 3.01 9.39
CA HIS A 165 -2.44 2.24 8.21
C HIS A 165 -2.07 0.76 8.36
N GLY A 166 -2.12 0.02 7.27
CA GLY A 166 -1.77 -1.37 7.18
C GLY A 166 -2.70 -2.16 6.28
N GLY A 167 -2.75 -3.46 6.49
CA GLY A 167 -3.61 -4.33 5.72
C GLY A 167 -3.09 -5.75 5.63
N PHE A 168 -3.63 -6.49 4.66
CA PHE A 168 -3.37 -7.90 4.47
C PHE A 168 -3.17 -8.22 3.00
N VAL A 169 -2.17 -9.05 2.71
CA VAL A 169 -2.07 -9.79 1.45
C VAL A 169 -2.30 -11.25 1.79
N ILE A 170 -3.34 -11.82 1.20
CA ILE A 170 -3.75 -13.20 1.45
C ILE A 170 -3.77 -13.92 0.11
N ARG A 171 -3.12 -15.09 0.05
CA ARG A 171 -3.24 -16.01 -1.05
C ARG A 171 -3.80 -17.33 -0.58
N THR A 172 -4.85 -17.77 -1.20
CA THR A 172 -5.40 -19.11 -1.05
C THR A 172 -4.95 -19.97 -2.23
N GLY A 173 -4.84 -21.24 -2.03
CA GLY A 173 -4.50 -22.16 -3.11
C GLY A 173 -4.52 -23.61 -2.66
N LYS A 174 -4.39 -24.53 -3.61
CA LYS A 174 -4.48 -25.96 -3.36
C LYS A 174 -3.27 -26.68 -3.93
N THR A 175 -2.91 -27.80 -3.31
CA THR A 175 -1.91 -28.74 -3.80
C THR A 175 -2.44 -30.18 -3.77
N GLY A 176 -1.68 -31.08 -4.36
CA GLY A 176 -2.06 -32.47 -4.54
C GLY A 176 -2.64 -32.74 -5.92
N TRP A 177 -2.65 -34.00 -6.34
CA TRP A 177 -3.10 -34.39 -7.68
C TRP A 177 -4.57 -34.08 -7.94
N ASN A 178 -5.40 -34.08 -6.88
CA ASN A 178 -6.82 -33.76 -6.93
C ASN A 178 -7.18 -32.50 -6.19
N ASN A 179 -6.21 -31.60 -5.94
CA ASN A 179 -6.39 -30.37 -5.16
C ASN A 179 -6.95 -30.63 -3.74
N GLU A 180 -6.53 -31.72 -3.11
CA GLU A 180 -7.05 -32.19 -1.82
C GLU A 180 -6.50 -31.39 -0.62
N ASN A 181 -5.37 -30.71 -0.76
CA ASN A 181 -4.75 -29.92 0.32
C ASN A 181 -4.97 -28.42 0.10
N SER A 182 -5.67 -27.76 1.01
CA SER A 182 -5.91 -26.32 0.98
C SER A 182 -4.85 -25.58 1.78
N HIS A 183 -4.39 -24.45 1.26
CA HIS A 183 -3.38 -23.61 1.88
C HIS A 183 -3.81 -22.14 1.88
N VAL A 184 -3.41 -21.43 2.92
CA VAL A 184 -3.55 -19.99 3.03
C VAL A 184 -2.19 -19.39 3.42
N ILE A 185 -1.71 -18.43 2.64
CA ILE A 185 -0.55 -17.62 2.99
C ILE A 185 -1.08 -16.23 3.30
N GLU A 186 -0.80 -15.71 4.49
CA GLU A 186 -1.18 -14.36 4.88
C GLU A 186 0.03 -13.58 5.35
N TYR A 187 0.15 -12.37 4.83
CA TYR A 187 1.07 -11.35 5.31
C TYR A 187 0.26 -10.14 5.75
N SER A 188 0.51 -9.66 6.96
CA SER A 188 -0.18 -8.52 7.52
C SER A 188 0.77 -7.42 7.98
N LEU A 189 0.32 -6.17 7.85
CA LEU A 189 0.98 -5.00 8.41
C LEU A 189 0.02 -4.21 9.29
N LYS A 190 0.52 -3.76 10.44
CA LYS A 190 -0.14 -2.79 11.30
C LYS A 190 0.85 -1.66 11.56
N LEU A 191 0.54 -0.48 11.07
CA LEU A 191 1.42 0.69 11.09
C LEU A 191 0.76 1.79 11.94
N ASP A 192 1.44 2.24 12.97
CA ASP A 192 1.00 3.39 13.77
C ASP A 192 1.22 4.71 13.02
N SER A 193 2.27 4.75 12.18
CA SER A 193 2.58 5.89 11.31
C SER A 193 2.98 5.39 9.92
N ASN A 194 2.10 5.60 8.93
CA ASN A 194 2.38 5.26 7.54
C ASN A 194 3.64 5.96 7.00
N PRO A 195 3.82 7.30 7.15
CA PRO A 195 4.99 7.96 6.57
C PRO A 195 6.31 7.53 7.22
N GLU A 196 6.35 7.30 8.52
CA GLU A 196 7.57 6.85 9.21
C GLU A 196 7.96 5.43 8.79
N PHE A 197 6.99 4.53 8.70
CA PHE A 197 7.25 3.18 8.22
C PHE A 197 7.75 3.17 6.77
N THR A 198 7.09 3.93 5.88
CA THR A 198 7.52 4.08 4.47
C THR A 198 8.94 4.64 4.39
N SER A 199 9.28 5.61 5.23
CA SER A 199 10.64 6.16 5.30
C SER A 199 11.67 5.10 5.71
N SER A 200 11.33 4.19 6.63
CA SER A 200 12.19 3.08 7.02
C SER A 200 12.41 2.09 5.86
N VAL A 201 11.37 1.82 5.07
CA VAL A 201 11.50 0.99 3.86
C VAL A 201 12.41 1.67 2.84
N LEU A 202 12.20 2.96 2.56
CA LEU A 202 13.04 3.75 1.66
C LEU A 202 14.52 3.73 2.10
N ALA A 203 14.81 3.86 3.41
CA ALA A 203 16.16 3.81 3.94
C ALA A 203 16.84 2.44 3.71
N ALA A 204 16.10 1.34 3.85
CA ALA A 204 16.61 0.00 3.56
C ALA A 204 16.94 -0.16 2.07
N TYR A 205 16.08 0.32 1.19
CA TYR A 205 16.31 0.27 -0.26
C TYR A 205 17.37 1.26 -0.73
N ALA A 206 17.57 2.39 -0.06
CA ALA A 206 18.71 3.28 -0.32
C ALA A 206 20.06 2.57 -0.07
N ARG A 207 20.12 1.71 0.97
CA ARG A 207 21.30 0.84 1.21
C ARG A 207 21.51 -0.13 0.05
N ALA A 208 20.44 -0.73 -0.48
CA ALA A 208 20.52 -1.61 -1.64
C ALA A 208 21.00 -0.86 -2.89
N ALA A 209 20.46 0.32 -3.17
CA ALA A 209 20.88 1.16 -4.29
C ALA A 209 22.38 1.49 -4.24
N TYR A 210 22.87 1.85 -3.05
CA TYR A 210 24.31 2.10 -2.84
C TYR A 210 25.17 0.87 -3.13
N ARG A 211 24.78 -0.31 -2.63
CA ARG A 211 25.52 -1.57 -2.84
C ARG A 211 25.54 -1.98 -4.31
N LEU A 212 24.40 -1.96 -4.97
CA LEU A 212 24.28 -2.28 -6.39
C LEU A 212 25.11 -1.32 -7.26
N ARG A 213 25.11 -0.03 -6.91
CA ARG A 213 25.93 0.95 -7.64
C ARG A 213 27.43 0.69 -7.45
N LYS A 214 27.86 0.28 -6.25
CA LYS A 214 29.26 -0.13 -6.01
C LYS A 214 29.68 -1.35 -6.85
N GLU A 215 28.74 -2.21 -7.19
CA GLU A 215 28.95 -3.36 -8.08
C GLU A 215 28.88 -2.98 -9.57
N GLY A 216 28.76 -1.69 -9.90
CA GLY A 216 28.76 -1.19 -11.27
C GLY A 216 27.38 -1.25 -11.96
N GLN A 217 26.32 -1.61 -11.24
CA GLN A 217 24.97 -1.64 -11.81
C GLN A 217 24.42 -0.24 -12.06
N THR A 218 23.58 -0.10 -13.09
CA THR A 218 22.90 1.14 -13.48
C THR A 218 21.49 0.83 -13.96
N GLY A 219 20.69 1.88 -14.19
CA GLY A 219 19.32 1.75 -14.70
C GLY A 219 18.28 1.72 -13.60
N CYS A 220 17.02 1.58 -14.01
CA CYS A 220 15.90 1.48 -13.10
C CYS A 220 15.74 0.05 -12.57
N LYS A 221 15.32 -0.06 -11.33
CA LYS A 221 14.96 -1.32 -10.66
C LYS A 221 13.72 -1.12 -9.79
N THR A 222 13.06 -2.23 -9.52
CA THR A 222 11.93 -2.32 -8.59
C THR A 222 12.30 -3.18 -7.38
N VAL A 223 11.40 -3.32 -6.43
CA VAL A 223 11.57 -4.24 -5.30
C VAL A 223 11.81 -5.69 -5.74
N PHE A 224 11.36 -6.07 -6.94
CA PHE A 224 11.51 -7.42 -7.49
C PHE A 224 12.94 -7.76 -7.92
N ASP A 225 13.76 -6.74 -8.18
CA ASP A 225 15.12 -6.88 -8.67
C ASP A 225 16.16 -6.91 -7.54
N ILE A 226 15.72 -6.78 -6.28
CA ILE A 226 16.62 -6.63 -5.13
C ILE A 226 16.64 -7.92 -4.31
N ALA A 227 17.79 -8.59 -4.28
CA ALA A 227 17.98 -9.71 -3.37
C ALA A 227 17.89 -9.23 -1.90
N PRO A 228 17.15 -9.93 -1.00
CA PRO A 228 16.89 -9.47 0.36
C PRO A 228 18.15 -9.09 1.16
N ALA A 229 19.28 -9.77 0.92
CA ALA A 229 20.53 -9.48 1.60
C ALA A 229 21.07 -8.06 1.33
N TYR A 230 20.70 -7.41 0.22
CA TYR A 230 21.08 -6.02 -0.04
C TYR A 230 20.41 -5.03 0.90
N LEU A 231 19.25 -5.41 1.48
CA LEU A 231 18.49 -4.56 2.40
C LEU A 231 19.04 -4.58 3.82
N ALA A 232 19.68 -5.69 4.24
CA ALA A 232 20.14 -5.89 5.60
C ALA A 232 21.30 -4.93 5.96
N ALA A 233 21.37 -4.50 7.22
CA ALA A 233 22.53 -3.78 7.74
C ALA A 233 23.72 -4.72 7.94
N GLU A 234 23.43 -5.95 8.35
CA GLU A 234 24.35 -7.01 8.68
C GLU A 234 24.95 -7.67 7.44
N ASP A 235 26.05 -8.38 7.62
CA ASP A 235 26.71 -9.14 6.56
C ASP A 235 26.08 -10.52 6.33
N GLY A 236 26.50 -11.19 5.24
CA GLY A 236 25.96 -12.49 4.88
C GLY A 236 26.26 -13.62 5.88
N ALA A 237 27.32 -13.50 6.68
CA ALA A 237 27.62 -14.47 7.72
C ALA A 237 26.62 -14.37 8.88
N TYR A 238 26.32 -13.16 9.29
CA TYR A 238 25.28 -12.89 10.30
C TYR A 238 23.92 -13.41 9.83
N LEU A 239 23.52 -13.08 8.60
CA LEU A 239 22.21 -13.49 8.04
C LEU A 239 22.08 -15.02 8.05
N ARG A 240 23.10 -15.75 7.57
CA ARG A 240 23.07 -17.23 7.58
C ARG A 240 23.01 -17.84 8.96
N LYS A 241 23.63 -17.20 9.95
CA LYS A 241 23.66 -17.70 11.32
C LYS A 241 22.38 -17.43 12.10
N HIS A 242 21.72 -16.28 11.84
CA HIS A 242 20.64 -15.78 12.69
C HIS A 242 19.28 -15.70 12.03
N MET A 243 19.21 -15.81 10.70
CA MET A 243 17.96 -15.66 9.94
C MET A 243 17.60 -16.88 9.07
N LEU A 244 18.50 -17.87 8.96
CA LEU A 244 18.22 -19.20 8.44
C LEU A 244 18.11 -20.22 9.57
#